data_a206d92b062642efd6120f3701423af5
#
_entry.id   a206d92b062642efd6120f3701423af5
#
_cell.length_a   1.000
_cell.length_b   1.000
_cell.length_c   1.000
_cell.angle_alpha   90.00
_cell.angle_beta   90.00
_cell.angle_gamma   90.00
#
_symmetry.space_group_name_H-M   'P 1'
#
loop_
_entity.id
_entity.type
_entity.pdbx_description
1 polymer ?
#
loop_
_entity_poly.entity_id
_entity_poly.type
_entity_poly.pdbx_seq_one_letter_code
_entity_poly.pdbx_strand_id
1 'polypeptide(L)'
;MLKFLTKAIIFLGVVVGAITFVYLYDLYQEIKDDIDSVVNYNPKQSTQFFDKNGKLLANTFKDENREYVNYDDIPARVIEGLVAIEDTQFFEHFGVNPDAISRAVIKNIQSGGYSEGASTLTQQLIKVLLLSREKKDYKKSKRGFIGYKT
;
A
#
# COMPACT_ATOMS: atom_id res chain seq x y z
N MET A 1 -41.72 -33.51 -4.21
CA MET A 1 -40.53 -33.30 -3.36
C MET A 1 -39.31 -32.81 -4.16
N LEU A 2 -38.88 -33.52 -5.21
CA LEU A 2 -37.69 -33.16 -5.97
C LEU A 2 -37.74 -31.73 -6.53
N LYS A 3 -38.85 -31.31 -7.15
CA LYS A 3 -39.05 -29.93 -7.70
C LYS A 3 -39.01 -28.82 -6.63
N PHE A 4 -39.37 -29.14 -5.39
CA PHE A 4 -39.27 -28.20 -4.28
C PHE A 4 -37.84 -28.07 -3.81
N LEU A 5 -37.13 -29.19 -3.72
CA LEU A 5 -35.72 -29.20 -3.33
C LEU A 5 -34.84 -28.44 -4.34
N THR A 6 -35.07 -28.62 -5.63
CA THR A 6 -34.34 -27.87 -6.66
C THR A 6 -34.59 -26.37 -6.60
N LYS A 7 -35.85 -25.94 -6.37
CA LYS A 7 -36.17 -24.51 -6.18
C LYS A 7 -35.50 -23.91 -4.93
N ALA A 8 -35.49 -24.67 -3.82
CA ALA A 8 -34.82 -24.26 -2.59
C ALA A 8 -33.32 -24.10 -2.77
N ILE A 9 -32.66 -25.00 -3.47
CA ILE A 9 -31.23 -24.93 -3.78
C ILE A 9 -30.91 -23.70 -4.66
N ILE A 10 -31.73 -23.48 -5.71
CA ILE A 10 -31.55 -22.30 -6.57
C ILE A 10 -31.75 -21.02 -5.78
N PHE A 11 -32.79 -20.94 -4.95
CA PHE A 11 -33.03 -19.79 -4.10
C PHE A 11 -31.86 -19.51 -3.14
N LEU A 12 -31.37 -20.56 -2.48
CA LEU A 12 -30.21 -20.46 -1.59
C LEU A 12 -28.98 -19.96 -2.37
N GLY A 13 -28.72 -20.49 -3.56
CA GLY A 13 -27.62 -20.04 -4.43
C GLY A 13 -27.71 -18.57 -4.81
N VAL A 14 -28.92 -18.07 -5.13
CA VAL A 14 -29.16 -16.66 -5.41
C VAL A 14 -28.89 -15.78 -4.19
N VAL A 15 -29.38 -16.21 -3.00
CA VAL A 15 -29.17 -15.47 -1.75
C VAL A 15 -27.69 -15.40 -1.39
N VAL A 16 -26.98 -16.52 -1.45
CA VAL A 16 -25.52 -16.56 -1.20
C VAL A 16 -24.79 -15.71 -2.22
N GLY A 17 -25.15 -15.79 -3.49
CA GLY A 17 -24.57 -14.95 -4.55
C GLY A 17 -24.78 -13.44 -4.30
N ALA A 18 -25.98 -13.04 -3.88
CA ALA A 18 -26.29 -11.65 -3.55
C ALA A 18 -25.48 -11.15 -2.35
N ILE A 19 -25.38 -11.95 -1.29
CA ILE A 19 -24.57 -11.59 -0.10
C ILE A 19 -23.08 -11.46 -0.49
N THR A 20 -22.56 -12.41 -1.26
CA THR A 20 -21.19 -12.37 -1.75
C THR A 20 -20.93 -11.13 -2.61
N PHE A 21 -21.88 -10.78 -3.48
CA PHE A 21 -21.77 -9.61 -4.33
C PHE A 21 -21.73 -8.31 -3.51
N VAL A 22 -22.62 -8.15 -2.53
CA VAL A 22 -22.62 -6.97 -1.64
C VAL A 22 -21.30 -6.87 -0.89
N TYR A 23 -20.82 -7.98 -0.31
CA TYR A 23 -19.53 -8.00 0.40
C TYR A 23 -18.36 -7.61 -0.49
N LEU A 24 -18.29 -8.14 -1.71
CA LEU A 24 -17.24 -7.80 -2.67
C LEU A 24 -17.35 -6.36 -3.16
N TYR A 25 -18.56 -5.84 -3.29
CA TYR A 25 -18.78 -4.45 -3.67
C TYR A 25 -18.33 -3.49 -2.58
N ASP A 26 -18.65 -3.76 -1.32
CA ASP A 26 -18.19 -2.94 -0.18
C ASP A 26 -16.65 -2.97 -0.08
N LEU A 27 -16.05 -4.15 -0.20
CA LEU A 27 -14.60 -4.32 -0.23
C LEU A 27 -13.95 -3.55 -1.40
N TYR A 28 -14.58 -3.57 -2.58
CA TYR A 28 -14.10 -2.79 -3.73
C TYR A 28 -14.13 -1.29 -3.47
N GLN A 29 -15.18 -0.76 -2.84
CA GLN A 29 -15.29 0.66 -2.51
C GLN A 29 -14.22 1.09 -1.50
N GLU A 30 -13.99 0.29 -0.46
CA GLU A 30 -12.93 0.53 0.53
C GLU A 30 -11.54 0.58 -0.13
N ILE A 31 -11.22 -0.41 -0.98
CA ILE A 31 -9.96 -0.47 -1.71
C ILE A 31 -9.81 0.72 -2.68
N LYS A 32 -10.90 1.14 -3.33
CA LYS A 32 -10.88 2.27 -4.26
C LYS A 32 -10.52 3.58 -3.55
N ASP A 33 -11.12 3.87 -2.40
CA ASP A 33 -10.83 5.06 -1.61
C ASP A 33 -9.36 5.07 -1.13
N ASP A 34 -8.83 3.90 -0.78
CA ASP A 34 -7.44 3.72 -0.41
C ASP A 34 -6.49 3.96 -1.60
N ILE A 35 -6.80 3.43 -2.78
CA ILE A 35 -6.02 3.66 -4.00
C ILE A 35 -6.00 5.14 -4.37
N ASP A 36 -7.15 5.82 -4.37
CA ASP A 36 -7.25 7.24 -4.68
C ASP A 36 -6.40 8.07 -3.71
N SER A 37 -6.31 7.67 -2.45
CA SER A 37 -5.46 8.29 -1.46
C SER A 37 -3.96 8.08 -1.68
N VAL A 38 -3.57 6.94 -2.25
CA VAL A 38 -2.18 6.63 -2.61
C VAL A 38 -1.76 7.39 -3.86
N VAL A 39 -2.61 7.41 -4.89
CA VAL A 39 -2.34 8.13 -6.16
C VAL A 39 -2.18 9.63 -5.91
N ASN A 40 -2.99 10.21 -5.01
CA ASN A 40 -2.94 11.63 -4.69
C ASN A 40 -2.04 11.95 -3.48
N TYR A 41 -1.18 10.99 -3.07
CA TYR A 41 -0.29 11.20 -1.94
C TYR A 41 0.74 12.29 -2.24
N ASN A 42 0.68 13.37 -1.46
CA ASN A 42 1.67 14.43 -1.49
C ASN A 42 2.53 14.38 -0.20
N PRO A 43 3.77 13.91 -0.28
CA PRO A 43 4.63 13.81 0.89
C PRO A 43 4.95 15.21 1.43
N LYS A 44 5.01 15.32 2.76
CA LYS A 44 5.47 16.56 3.41
C LYS A 44 6.93 16.79 3.05
N GLN A 45 7.20 17.96 2.54
CA GLN A 45 8.55 18.41 2.20
C GLN A 45 9.14 19.27 3.31
N SER A 46 10.45 19.40 3.33
CA SER A 46 11.17 20.35 4.15
C SER A 46 10.97 21.77 3.65
N THR A 47 10.93 22.73 4.55
CA THR A 47 10.86 24.15 4.16
C THR A 47 12.27 24.71 4.03
N GLN A 48 12.60 25.18 2.85
CA GLN A 48 13.90 25.78 2.55
C GLN A 48 13.77 27.29 2.48
N PHE A 49 14.72 28.01 3.09
CA PHE A 49 14.83 29.47 3.06
C PHE A 49 16.06 29.86 2.26
N PHE A 50 15.88 30.74 1.30
CA PHE A 50 16.94 31.22 0.43
C PHE A 50 17.16 32.73 0.62
N ASP A 51 18.38 33.20 0.40
CA ASP A 51 18.65 34.61 0.29
C ASP A 51 18.21 35.17 -1.07
N LYS A 52 18.36 36.51 -1.25
CA LYS A 52 18.01 37.18 -2.51
C LYS A 52 18.81 36.70 -3.73
N ASN A 53 19.92 36.02 -3.52
CA ASN A 53 20.80 35.49 -4.57
C ASN A 53 20.60 34.00 -4.82
N GLY A 54 19.59 33.37 -4.17
CA GLY A 54 19.30 31.93 -4.29
C GLY A 54 20.19 31.03 -3.44
N LYS A 55 20.98 31.56 -2.51
CA LYS A 55 21.78 30.76 -1.59
C LYS A 55 20.93 30.24 -0.45
N LEU A 56 20.99 28.95 -0.19
CA LEU A 56 20.28 28.31 0.92
C LEU A 56 20.78 28.89 2.27
N LEU A 57 19.85 29.46 3.04
CA LEU A 57 20.11 30.01 4.38
C LEU A 57 19.77 29.02 5.48
N ALA A 58 18.63 28.33 5.34
CA ALA A 58 18.16 27.36 6.33
C ALA A 58 17.27 26.31 5.69
N ASN A 59 17.29 25.12 6.25
CA ASN A 59 16.36 24.04 5.95
C ASN A 59 15.69 23.62 7.25
N THR A 60 14.35 23.67 7.31
CA THR A 60 13.57 23.30 8.49
C THR A 60 12.63 22.15 8.18
N PHE A 61 12.62 21.16 9.04
CA PHE A 61 11.75 19.99 8.95
C PHE A 61 11.31 19.56 10.36
N LYS A 62 10.21 18.83 10.45
CA LYS A 62 9.67 18.42 11.75
C LYS A 62 10.12 17.02 12.14
N ASP A 63 9.85 16.06 11.27
CA ASP A 63 10.07 14.63 11.53
C ASP A 63 11.12 14.05 10.55
N GLU A 64 11.11 14.51 9.30
CA GLU A 64 11.94 14.00 8.23
C GLU A 64 12.40 15.14 7.31
N ASN A 65 13.66 15.13 6.94
CA ASN A 65 14.23 16.03 5.95
C ASN A 65 14.00 15.43 4.56
N ARG A 66 13.00 15.93 3.85
CA ARG A 66 12.64 15.43 2.51
C ARG A 66 12.78 16.56 1.49
N GLU A 67 13.44 16.22 0.41
CA GLU A 67 13.56 17.03 -0.79
C GLU A 67 12.92 16.28 -1.94
N TYR A 68 12.07 16.97 -2.72
CA TYR A 68 11.43 16.36 -3.87
C TYR A 68 12.39 16.40 -5.07
N VAL A 69 12.53 15.26 -5.71
CA VAL A 69 13.27 15.11 -6.96
C VAL A 69 12.31 14.59 -8.02
N ASN A 70 12.28 15.21 -9.21
CA ASN A 70 11.47 14.69 -10.31
C ASN A 70 12.02 13.34 -10.77
N TYR A 71 11.14 12.48 -11.28
CA TYR A 71 11.53 11.17 -11.78
C TYR A 71 12.64 11.22 -12.85
N ASP A 72 12.55 12.19 -13.76
CA ASP A 72 13.51 12.38 -14.85
C ASP A 72 14.90 12.84 -14.37
N ASP A 73 14.99 13.40 -13.18
CA ASP A 73 16.24 13.83 -12.55
C ASP A 73 16.92 12.70 -11.75
N ILE A 74 16.24 11.55 -11.59
CA ILE A 74 16.81 10.37 -10.91
C ILE A 74 17.68 9.60 -11.89
N PRO A 75 18.99 9.38 -11.59
CA PRO A 75 19.84 8.59 -12.46
C PRO A 75 19.29 7.17 -12.67
N ALA A 76 19.23 6.71 -13.92
CA ALA A 76 18.67 5.39 -14.25
C ALA A 76 19.30 4.24 -13.44
N ARG A 77 20.60 4.32 -13.15
CA ARG A 77 21.30 3.33 -12.32
C ARG A 77 20.75 3.18 -10.91
N VAL A 78 20.16 4.25 -10.34
CA VAL A 78 19.53 4.21 -9.01
C VAL A 78 18.23 3.40 -9.09
N ILE A 79 17.44 3.64 -10.13
CA ILE A 79 16.19 2.90 -10.39
C ILE A 79 16.49 1.43 -10.67
N GLU A 80 17.45 1.17 -11.56
CA GLU A 80 17.90 -0.20 -11.88
C GLU A 80 18.42 -0.94 -10.64
N GLY A 81 19.21 -0.27 -9.81
CA GLY A 81 19.72 -0.84 -8.56
C GLY A 81 18.61 -1.17 -7.57
N LEU A 82 17.62 -0.28 -7.42
CA LEU A 82 16.45 -0.51 -6.55
C LEU A 82 15.65 -1.72 -7.05
N VAL A 83 15.32 -1.76 -8.34
CA VAL A 83 14.56 -2.86 -8.96
C VAL A 83 15.34 -4.18 -8.85
N ALA A 84 16.65 -4.16 -9.10
CA ALA A 84 17.49 -5.36 -9.03
C ALA A 84 17.57 -5.97 -7.62
N ILE A 85 17.47 -5.15 -6.56
CA ILE A 85 17.54 -5.61 -5.16
C ILE A 85 16.18 -6.02 -4.62
N GLU A 86 15.16 -5.20 -4.89
CA GLU A 86 13.86 -5.35 -4.24
C GLU A 86 12.87 -6.18 -5.06
N ASP A 87 12.91 -6.09 -6.39
CA ASP A 87 11.91 -6.70 -7.26
C ASP A 87 12.43 -6.86 -8.70
N THR A 88 13.26 -7.86 -8.93
CA THR A 88 13.92 -8.10 -10.23
C THR A 88 12.98 -8.21 -11.42
N GLN A 89 11.72 -8.57 -11.19
CA GLN A 89 10.68 -8.73 -12.21
C GLN A 89 9.63 -7.62 -12.17
N PHE A 90 9.96 -6.45 -11.60
CA PHE A 90 9.02 -5.34 -11.40
C PHE A 90 8.26 -4.95 -12.65
N PHE A 91 8.89 -4.99 -13.82
CA PHE A 91 8.28 -4.63 -15.11
C PHE A 91 7.53 -5.80 -15.80
N GLU A 92 7.55 -7.00 -15.21
CA GLU A 92 6.96 -8.21 -15.79
C GLU A 92 5.62 -8.59 -15.14
N HIS A 93 5.29 -8.01 -13.98
CA HIS A 93 4.05 -8.32 -13.24
C HIS A 93 3.20 -7.08 -12.95
N PHE A 94 1.94 -7.28 -12.58
CA PHE A 94 0.96 -6.22 -12.26
C PHE A 94 0.88 -5.88 -10.77
N GLY A 95 2.03 -5.75 -10.10
CA GLY A 95 2.10 -5.40 -8.68
C GLY A 95 2.15 -6.59 -7.72
N VAL A 96 1.84 -7.80 -8.16
CA VAL A 96 2.01 -9.06 -7.44
C VAL A 96 2.79 -10.01 -8.35
N ASN A 97 3.79 -10.70 -7.78
CA ASN A 97 4.62 -11.66 -8.50
C ASN A 97 4.33 -13.10 -8.02
N PRO A 98 3.47 -13.88 -8.73
CA PRO A 98 3.13 -15.24 -8.33
C PRO A 98 4.34 -16.20 -8.33
N ASP A 99 5.31 -15.98 -9.22
CA ASP A 99 6.51 -16.83 -9.31
C ASP A 99 7.42 -16.60 -8.10
N ALA A 100 7.58 -15.35 -7.68
CA ALA A 100 8.32 -15.02 -6.46
C ALA A 100 7.64 -15.61 -5.21
N ILE A 101 6.31 -15.56 -5.14
CA ILE A 101 5.54 -16.16 -4.04
C ILE A 101 5.75 -17.67 -4.01
N SER A 102 5.61 -18.34 -5.16
CA SER A 102 5.79 -19.79 -5.27
C SER A 102 7.19 -20.21 -4.85
N ARG A 103 8.22 -19.50 -5.31
CA ARG A 103 9.62 -19.74 -4.95
C ARG A 103 9.85 -19.55 -3.45
N ALA A 104 9.36 -18.45 -2.89
CA ALA A 104 9.51 -18.15 -1.46
C ALA A 104 8.82 -19.20 -0.57
N VAL A 105 7.63 -19.66 -0.96
CA VAL A 105 6.92 -20.74 -0.23
C VAL A 105 7.75 -22.02 -0.21
N ILE A 106 8.29 -22.47 -1.36
CA ILE A 106 9.11 -23.67 -1.46
C ILE A 106 10.37 -23.54 -0.59
N LYS A 107 11.09 -22.42 -0.68
CA LYS A 107 12.31 -22.20 0.10
C LYS A 107 12.03 -22.13 1.61
N ASN A 108 10.96 -21.46 2.02
CA ASN A 108 10.57 -21.35 3.43
C ASN A 108 10.19 -22.73 4.02
N ILE A 109 9.52 -23.57 3.25
CA ILE A 109 9.23 -24.97 3.66
C ILE A 109 10.54 -25.76 3.78
N GLN A 110 11.44 -25.66 2.81
CA GLN A 110 12.71 -26.38 2.83
C GLN A 110 13.65 -25.97 3.95
N SER A 111 13.66 -24.68 4.29
CA SER A 111 14.50 -24.14 5.38
C SER A 111 13.89 -24.32 6.77
N GLY A 112 12.64 -24.76 6.87
CA GLY A 112 11.91 -24.89 8.15
C GLY A 112 11.59 -23.56 8.82
N GLY A 113 11.68 -22.43 8.09
CA GLY A 113 11.43 -21.09 8.61
C GLY A 113 11.36 -20.03 7.51
N TYR A 114 11.26 -18.76 7.91
CA TYR A 114 11.22 -17.64 6.98
C TYR A 114 12.64 -17.34 6.46
N SER A 115 12.94 -17.71 5.23
CA SER A 115 14.24 -17.52 4.58
C SER A 115 14.20 -16.57 3.38
N GLU A 116 13.04 -16.44 2.73
CA GLU A 116 12.86 -15.56 1.56
C GLU A 116 11.51 -14.86 1.59
N GLY A 117 11.50 -13.57 1.27
CA GLY A 117 10.29 -12.77 1.05
C GLY A 117 9.91 -12.73 -0.42
N ALA A 118 8.63 -12.48 -0.70
CA ALA A 118 8.09 -12.34 -2.06
C ALA A 118 7.34 -11.02 -2.25
N SER A 119 7.60 -10.02 -1.41
CA SER A 119 6.93 -8.72 -1.48
C SER A 119 7.49 -7.92 -2.65
N THR A 120 6.62 -7.45 -3.54
CA THR A 120 6.99 -6.57 -4.65
C THR A 120 7.14 -5.11 -4.18
N LEU A 121 7.81 -4.28 -4.98
CA LEU A 121 7.92 -2.83 -4.74
C LEU A 121 6.54 -2.16 -4.62
N THR A 122 5.59 -2.56 -5.45
CA THR A 122 4.20 -2.07 -5.41
C THR A 122 3.54 -2.39 -4.07
N GLN A 123 3.65 -3.63 -3.59
CA GLN A 123 3.10 -4.04 -2.29
C GLN A 123 3.77 -3.31 -1.12
N GLN A 124 5.08 -3.10 -1.19
CA GLN A 124 5.82 -2.34 -0.18
C GLN A 124 5.36 -0.89 -0.13
N LEU A 125 5.20 -0.24 -1.29
CA LEU A 125 4.72 1.13 -1.40
C LEU A 125 3.32 1.30 -0.77
N ILE A 126 2.37 0.46 -1.19
CA ILE A 126 1.00 0.47 -0.66
C ILE A 126 1.01 0.27 0.87
N LYS A 127 1.75 -0.72 1.35
CA LYS A 127 1.88 -1.00 2.79
C LYS A 127 2.39 0.21 3.57
N VAL A 128 3.43 0.89 3.08
CA VAL A 128 4.00 2.07 3.74
C VAL A 128 3.00 3.22 3.76
N LEU A 129 2.31 3.48 2.66
CA LEU A 129 1.37 4.59 2.54
C LEU A 129 0.11 4.37 3.39
N LEU A 130 -0.51 3.19 3.33
CA LEU A 130 -1.71 2.87 4.10
C LEU A 130 -1.42 2.79 5.60
N LEU A 131 -0.39 2.07 6.03
CA LEU A 131 -0.05 1.97 7.46
C LEU A 131 0.41 3.30 8.06
N SER A 132 1.01 4.19 7.27
CA SER A 132 1.34 5.54 7.73
C SER A 132 0.09 6.37 7.97
N ARG A 133 -0.99 6.14 7.21
CA ARG A 133 -2.28 6.82 7.34
C ARG A 133 -3.02 6.33 8.58
N GLU A 134 -3.21 5.03 8.75
CA GLU A 134 -3.86 4.45 9.93
C GLU A 134 -3.21 4.89 11.25
N LYS A 135 -1.87 4.90 11.31
CA LYS A 135 -1.15 5.39 12.49
C LYS A 135 -1.42 6.86 12.79
N LYS A 136 -1.64 7.71 11.76
CA LYS A 136 -1.97 9.13 11.96
C LYS A 136 -3.40 9.30 12.46
N ASP A 137 -4.35 8.58 11.89
CA ASP A 137 -5.75 8.65 12.26
C ASP A 137 -5.99 8.10 13.66
N TYR A 138 -5.33 7.00 14.03
CA TYR A 138 -5.33 6.47 15.39
C TYR A 138 -4.74 7.46 16.41
N LYS A 139 -3.62 8.13 16.10
CA LYS A 139 -3.05 9.17 16.97
C LYS A 139 -3.95 10.40 17.09
N LYS A 140 -4.63 10.79 16.00
CA LYS A 140 -5.56 11.92 15.99
C LYS A 140 -6.82 11.62 16.80
N SER A 141 -7.37 10.41 16.68
CA SER A 141 -8.50 9.94 17.47
C SER A 141 -8.18 9.90 18.97
N LYS A 142 -7.02 9.39 19.37
CA LYS A 142 -6.59 9.41 20.77
C LYS A 142 -6.40 10.82 21.34
N ARG A 143 -5.88 11.77 20.55
CA ARG A 143 -5.71 13.16 20.99
C ARG A 143 -7.04 13.88 21.15
N GLY A 144 -8.03 13.58 20.31
CA GLY A 144 -9.39 14.09 20.44
C GLY A 144 -10.09 13.60 21.72
N PHE A 145 -9.80 12.37 22.16
CA PHE A 145 -10.40 11.79 23.36
C PHE A 145 -9.78 12.29 24.68
N ILE A 146 -8.52 12.74 24.64
CA ILE A 146 -7.82 13.29 25.82
C ILE A 146 -8.12 14.78 26.03
N GLY A 147 -8.58 15.50 25.01
CA GLY A 147 -8.90 16.94 25.07
C GLY A 147 -10.23 17.28 25.74
N TYR A 148 -11.04 16.30 26.17
CA TYR A 148 -12.33 16.51 26.84
C TYR A 148 -12.28 16.26 28.37
N LYS A 149 -11.08 16.24 28.96
CA LYS A 149 -10.92 16.09 30.41
C LYS A 149 -10.06 17.22 30.98
N THR A 150 -10.58 18.42 30.95
CA THR A 150 -10.25 19.53 31.87
C THR A 150 -11.45 20.43 31.98
#